data_6f1c2b59ab0ce9db5c2d8067ee0df8e0
#
_entry.id   6f1c2b59ab0ce9db5c2d8067ee0df8e0
#
_cell.length_a   1.000
_cell.length_b   1.000
_cell.length_c   1.000
_cell.angle_alpha   90.00
_cell.angle_beta   90.00
_cell.angle_gamma   90.00
#
_symmetry.space_group_name_H-M   'P 1'
#
loop_
_entity.id
_entity.type
_entity.pdbx_description
1 polymer ?
#
loop_
_entity_poly.entity_id
_entity_poly.type
_entity_poly.pdbx_seq_one_letter_code
_entity_poly.pdbx_strand_id
1 'polypeptide(L)'
;MEIKKFWKLYPVSKKKKIIANERIKISKKKRKELQKFGKEYFDGLRIHGYGGYYYNKKYFRKITKEIIKHYKLNNNSKILDIGCGKGFMMHEFRYFLPNAEILGLDISKYCKSKALYTEKKFIKLGSCHNLPFKNNYFDFIVSISTIHNLSEKKIPLALKEIERVKKGKSFIRVKGYKNYEEKKFIDQWNIVAKSNLSIKMWKNLFKTYSYTGDYDFGKY
;
A
#
# COMPACT_ATOMS: atom_id res chain seq x y z
N MET A 1 -0.48 -11.99 -11.86
CA MET A 1 0.91 -12.40 -12.21
C MET A 1 1.93 -11.61 -11.39
N GLU A 2 3.13 -12.13 -11.12
CA GLU A 2 4.18 -11.39 -10.40
C GLU A 2 4.86 -10.37 -11.33
N ILE A 3 4.76 -9.06 -11.01
CA ILE A 3 5.32 -7.97 -11.81
C ILE A 3 6.29 -7.14 -10.97
N LYS A 4 7.59 -7.20 -11.28
CA LYS A 4 8.66 -6.52 -10.52
C LYS A 4 9.10 -5.18 -11.10
N LYS A 5 8.63 -4.79 -12.29
CA LYS A 5 9.20 -3.66 -13.05
C LYS A 5 8.95 -2.30 -12.41
N PHE A 6 7.80 -2.07 -11.80
CA PHE A 6 7.43 -0.75 -11.29
C PHE A 6 8.34 -0.27 -10.18
N TRP A 7 8.65 -1.16 -9.22
CA TRP A 7 9.44 -0.78 -8.04
C TRP A 7 10.95 -0.75 -8.24
N LYS A 8 11.46 -1.14 -9.40
CA LYS A 8 12.84 -0.86 -9.80
C LYS A 8 13.09 0.65 -9.96
N LEU A 9 12.03 1.42 -10.20
CA LEU A 9 12.07 2.88 -10.34
C LEU A 9 12.00 3.62 -8.99
N TYR A 10 11.73 2.92 -7.89
CA TYR A 10 11.61 3.53 -6.56
C TYR A 10 12.99 3.73 -5.93
N PRO A 11 13.33 4.94 -5.47
CA PRO A 11 14.61 5.20 -4.83
C PRO A 11 14.77 4.34 -3.57
N VAL A 12 15.89 3.63 -3.47
CA VAL A 12 16.20 2.78 -2.31
C VAL A 12 16.97 3.59 -1.28
N SER A 13 16.49 3.62 -0.04
CA SER A 13 17.22 4.28 1.06
C SER A 13 18.43 3.44 1.48
N LYS A 14 19.63 4.04 1.47
CA LYS A 14 20.87 3.43 1.99
C LYS A 14 20.83 3.20 3.52
N LYS A 15 19.93 3.88 4.25
CA LYS A 15 19.82 3.82 5.72
C LYS A 15 18.87 2.72 6.23
N LYS A 16 18.36 1.83 5.39
CA LYS A 16 17.36 0.82 5.80
C LYS A 16 17.83 -0.07 6.95
N LYS A 17 19.06 -0.60 6.87
CA LYS A 17 19.62 -1.48 7.93
C LYS A 17 19.76 -0.76 9.26
N ILE A 18 20.25 0.48 9.24
CA ILE A 18 20.40 1.31 10.44
C ILE A 18 19.03 1.52 11.12
N ILE A 19 18.03 1.93 10.35
CA ILE A 19 16.66 2.14 10.85
C ILE A 19 16.05 0.84 11.38
N ALA A 20 16.27 -0.30 10.73
CA ALA A 20 15.77 -1.59 11.17
C ALA A 20 16.37 -1.98 12.55
N ASN A 21 17.67 -1.78 12.74
CA ASN A 21 18.35 -2.04 14.00
C ASN A 21 17.79 -1.17 15.14
N GLU A 22 17.59 0.13 14.89
CA GLU A 22 16.96 1.01 15.89
C GLU A 22 15.51 0.60 16.22
N ARG A 23 14.77 0.07 15.26
CA ARG A 23 13.39 -0.41 15.44
C ARG A 23 13.26 -1.62 16.37
N ILE A 24 14.32 -2.39 16.57
CA ILE A 24 14.35 -3.49 17.54
C ILE A 24 14.04 -2.98 18.95
N LYS A 25 14.55 -1.80 19.29
CA LYS A 25 14.38 -1.16 20.61
C LYS A 25 12.97 -0.66 20.88
N ILE A 26 12.08 -0.63 19.85
CA ILE A 26 10.71 -0.14 20.01
C ILE A 26 9.87 -1.14 20.81
N SER A 27 9.36 -0.69 21.97
CA SER A 27 8.55 -1.50 22.87
C SER A 27 7.25 -2.02 22.22
N LYS A 28 6.73 -3.14 22.73
CA LYS A 28 5.42 -3.68 22.29
C LYS A 28 4.30 -2.65 22.47
N LYS A 29 4.31 -1.87 23.56
CA LYS A 29 3.35 -0.78 23.82
C LYS A 29 3.40 0.27 22.71
N LYS A 30 4.60 0.74 22.35
CA LYS A 30 4.79 1.73 21.27
C LYS A 30 4.36 1.17 19.92
N ARG A 31 4.67 -0.09 19.59
CA ARG A 31 4.20 -0.74 18.35
C ARG A 31 2.67 -0.76 18.25
N LYS A 32 1.94 -1.09 19.36
CA LYS A 32 0.47 -1.03 19.40
C LYS A 32 -0.07 0.38 19.17
N GLU A 33 0.61 1.41 19.70
CA GLU A 33 0.27 2.81 19.44
C GLU A 33 0.43 3.16 17.95
N LEU A 34 1.57 2.80 17.35
CA LEU A 34 1.86 3.06 15.95
C LEU A 34 0.87 2.34 14.99
N GLN A 35 0.34 1.17 15.39
CA GLN A 35 -0.70 0.45 14.66
C GLN A 35 -2.04 1.17 14.57
N LYS A 36 -2.22 2.28 15.32
CA LYS A 36 -3.38 3.18 15.17
C LYS A 36 -3.27 4.09 13.95
N PHE A 37 -2.11 4.10 13.27
CA PHE A 37 -1.83 4.90 12.08
C PHE A 37 -2.13 6.40 12.28
N GLY A 38 -1.73 6.94 13.46
CA GLY A 38 -1.87 8.35 13.81
C GLY A 38 -0.65 9.20 13.38
N LYS A 39 -0.56 10.42 13.94
CA LYS A 39 0.52 11.39 13.70
C LYS A 39 1.90 10.75 13.86
N GLU A 40 2.10 10.00 14.95
CA GLU A 40 3.40 9.43 15.28
C GLU A 40 3.94 8.46 14.22
N TYR A 41 3.04 7.70 13.57
CA TYR A 41 3.41 6.81 12.47
C TYR A 41 3.71 7.56 11.18
N PHE A 42 2.93 8.57 10.83
CA PHE A 42 3.07 9.27 9.54
C PHE A 42 4.06 10.43 9.59
N ASP A 43 4.06 11.23 10.65
CA ASP A 43 4.83 12.47 10.77
C ASP A 43 5.71 12.54 12.03
N GLY A 44 5.82 11.44 12.78
CA GLY A 44 6.74 11.29 13.89
C GLY A 44 8.16 10.93 13.45
N LEU A 45 8.98 10.43 14.37
CA LEU A 45 10.37 10.04 14.08
C LEU A 45 10.42 8.96 12.99
N ARG A 46 11.44 9.00 12.13
CA ARG A 46 11.62 8.03 11.04
C ARG A 46 11.65 6.57 11.50
N ILE A 47 12.16 6.33 12.71
CA ILE A 47 12.15 4.99 13.33
C ILE A 47 10.74 4.51 13.65
N HIS A 48 9.77 5.40 13.89
CA HIS A 48 8.38 5.09 14.21
C HIS A 48 7.47 4.99 12.99
N GLY A 49 7.90 5.46 11.83
CA GLY A 49 7.02 5.61 10.71
C GLY A 49 7.55 5.16 9.35
N TYR A 50 6.72 5.32 8.34
CA TYR A 50 7.09 4.94 6.98
C TYR A 50 7.98 6.00 6.27
N GLY A 51 8.02 7.23 6.80
CA GLY A 51 8.89 8.31 6.33
C GLY A 51 8.37 9.09 5.13
N GLY A 52 7.09 8.98 4.83
CA GLY A 52 6.44 9.74 3.77
C GLY A 52 5.82 11.05 4.28
N TYR A 53 6.63 11.93 4.85
CA TYR A 53 6.17 13.18 5.46
C TYR A 53 5.55 14.14 4.46
N TYR A 54 6.22 14.32 3.32
CA TYR A 54 5.84 15.26 2.28
C TYR A 54 5.76 14.59 0.93
N TYR A 55 4.91 15.12 0.06
CA TYR A 55 4.89 14.72 -1.33
C TYR A 55 6.23 15.04 -2.02
N ASN A 56 6.72 14.04 -2.75
CA ASN A 56 7.90 14.22 -3.59
C ASN A 56 7.74 13.39 -4.86
N LYS A 57 7.62 14.08 -6.00
CA LYS A 57 7.40 13.47 -7.31
C LYS A 57 8.39 12.37 -7.70
N LYS A 58 9.64 12.42 -7.21
CA LYS A 58 10.67 11.41 -7.54
C LYS A 58 10.30 9.99 -7.09
N TYR A 59 9.45 9.85 -6.05
CA TYR A 59 9.04 8.53 -5.53
C TYR A 59 7.87 7.92 -6.27
N PHE A 60 7.00 8.74 -6.87
CA PHE A 60 5.72 8.27 -7.40
C PHE A 60 5.56 8.48 -8.90
N ARG A 61 6.05 9.60 -9.45
CA ARG A 61 5.77 10.02 -10.83
C ARG A 61 6.12 8.97 -11.87
N LYS A 62 7.35 8.46 -11.86
CA LYS A 62 7.80 7.44 -12.82
C LYS A 62 7.01 6.14 -12.67
N ILE A 63 6.76 5.73 -11.43
CA ILE A 63 6.01 4.50 -11.13
C ILE A 63 4.59 4.63 -11.65
N THR A 64 3.90 5.73 -11.33
CA THR A 64 2.52 5.95 -11.76
C THR A 64 2.41 6.00 -13.28
N LYS A 65 3.35 6.68 -13.97
CA LYS A 65 3.40 6.70 -15.44
C LYS A 65 3.52 5.29 -16.02
N GLU A 66 4.38 4.44 -15.46
CA GLU A 66 4.54 3.06 -15.91
C GLU A 66 3.31 2.19 -15.61
N ILE A 67 2.64 2.39 -14.48
CA ILE A 67 1.38 1.73 -14.15
C ILE A 67 0.30 2.11 -15.17
N ILE A 68 0.12 3.40 -15.45
CA ILE A 68 -0.84 3.90 -16.44
C ILE A 68 -0.59 3.26 -17.81
N LYS A 69 0.66 3.27 -18.27
CA LYS A 69 1.05 2.66 -19.56
C LYS A 69 0.76 1.15 -19.58
N HIS A 70 1.15 0.43 -18.52
CA HIS A 70 1.02 -1.02 -18.44
C HIS A 70 -0.43 -1.50 -18.45
N TYR A 71 -1.28 -0.82 -17.67
CA TYR A 71 -2.71 -1.16 -17.55
C TYR A 71 -3.58 -0.42 -18.56
N LYS A 72 -2.98 0.38 -19.46
CA LYS A 72 -3.69 1.17 -20.50
C LYS A 72 -4.77 2.07 -19.92
N LEU A 73 -4.48 2.68 -18.75
CA LEU A 73 -5.41 3.59 -18.09
C LEU A 73 -5.52 4.92 -18.86
N ASN A 74 -6.69 5.52 -18.85
CA ASN A 74 -6.99 6.76 -19.55
C ASN A 74 -7.94 7.67 -18.72
N ASN A 75 -8.33 8.80 -19.28
CA ASN A 75 -9.19 9.78 -18.61
C ASN A 75 -10.60 9.29 -18.26
N ASN A 76 -11.06 8.18 -18.82
CA ASN A 76 -12.36 7.57 -18.48
C ASN A 76 -12.22 6.47 -17.42
N SER A 77 -11.00 6.17 -16.96
CA SER A 77 -10.74 5.11 -16.00
C SER A 77 -11.20 5.48 -14.59
N LYS A 78 -11.76 4.49 -13.87
CA LYS A 78 -12.07 4.57 -12.45
C LYS A 78 -10.99 3.85 -11.66
N ILE A 79 -10.27 4.57 -10.81
CA ILE A 79 -9.07 4.09 -10.12
C ILE A 79 -9.27 4.17 -8.61
N LEU A 80 -8.93 3.09 -7.90
CA LEU A 80 -8.93 3.05 -6.43
C LEU A 80 -7.51 2.82 -5.89
N ASP A 81 -7.05 3.70 -5.01
CA ASP A 81 -5.82 3.53 -4.22
C ASP A 81 -6.18 3.07 -2.79
N ILE A 82 -5.90 1.80 -2.47
CA ILE A 82 -6.18 1.20 -1.16
C ILE A 82 -4.98 1.37 -0.24
N GLY A 83 -5.18 2.08 0.88
CA GLY A 83 -4.12 2.51 1.79
C GLY A 83 -3.39 3.73 1.22
N CYS A 84 -4.16 4.65 0.67
CA CYS A 84 -3.66 5.81 -0.07
C CYS A 84 -2.85 6.80 0.79
N GLY A 85 -2.88 6.67 2.13
CA GLY A 85 -2.20 7.59 3.02
C GLY A 85 -2.63 9.04 2.79
N LYS A 86 -1.65 9.92 2.54
CA LYS A 86 -1.89 11.34 2.25
C LYS A 86 -2.26 11.64 0.78
N GLY A 87 -2.54 10.61 -0.03
CA GLY A 87 -2.99 10.76 -1.42
C GLY A 87 -1.87 11.04 -2.44
N PHE A 88 -0.61 10.74 -2.12
CA PHE A 88 0.52 11.08 -3.01
C PHE A 88 0.48 10.36 -4.36
N MET A 89 0.09 9.09 -4.40
CA MET A 89 -0.05 8.34 -5.65
C MET A 89 -1.34 8.75 -6.39
N MET A 90 -2.42 9.04 -5.67
CA MET A 90 -3.65 9.59 -6.25
C MET A 90 -3.36 10.90 -7.01
N HIS A 91 -2.56 11.79 -6.41
CA HIS A 91 -2.13 13.05 -7.04
C HIS A 91 -1.38 12.81 -8.36
N GLU A 92 -0.49 11.82 -8.42
CA GLU A 92 0.21 11.49 -9.66
C GLU A 92 -0.71 10.86 -10.70
N PHE A 93 -1.67 10.03 -10.31
CA PHE A 93 -2.70 9.55 -11.24
C PHE A 93 -3.48 10.74 -11.82
N ARG A 94 -3.92 11.69 -11.00
CA ARG A 94 -4.67 12.87 -11.44
C ARG A 94 -3.84 13.82 -12.29
N TYR A 95 -2.53 13.92 -12.02
CA TYR A 95 -1.62 14.70 -12.85
C TYR A 95 -1.56 14.18 -14.30
N PHE A 96 -1.55 12.85 -14.49
CA PHE A 96 -1.50 12.24 -15.82
C PHE A 96 -2.88 12.02 -16.45
N LEU A 97 -3.93 11.87 -15.65
CA LEU A 97 -5.28 11.54 -16.06
C LEU A 97 -6.27 12.49 -15.35
N PRO A 98 -6.32 13.78 -15.75
CA PRO A 98 -7.06 14.81 -15.01
C PRO A 98 -8.58 14.56 -14.95
N ASN A 99 -9.15 13.87 -15.93
CA ASN A 99 -10.57 13.57 -16.00
C ASN A 99 -10.95 12.17 -15.47
N ALA A 100 -9.96 11.34 -15.05
CA ALA A 100 -10.24 10.04 -14.47
C ALA A 100 -10.90 10.17 -13.07
N GLU A 101 -11.77 9.22 -12.75
CA GLU A 101 -12.30 9.12 -11.38
C GLU A 101 -11.27 8.42 -10.48
N ILE A 102 -10.61 9.18 -9.60
CA ILE A 102 -9.56 8.66 -8.73
C ILE A 102 -10.03 8.81 -7.28
N LEU A 103 -10.25 7.66 -6.62
CA LEU A 103 -10.64 7.57 -5.22
C LEU A 103 -9.55 6.91 -4.39
N GLY A 104 -9.46 7.30 -3.13
CA GLY A 104 -8.59 6.67 -2.13
C GLY A 104 -9.38 6.10 -0.97
N LEU A 105 -8.83 5.05 -0.36
CA LEU A 105 -9.32 4.52 0.90
C LEU A 105 -8.15 4.40 1.88
N ASP A 106 -8.32 4.94 3.08
CA ASP A 106 -7.36 4.75 4.17
C ASP A 106 -8.09 4.63 5.51
N ILE A 107 -7.52 3.89 6.46
CA ILE A 107 -8.06 3.75 7.81
C ILE A 107 -7.72 4.96 8.68
N SER A 108 -6.70 5.73 8.33
CA SER A 108 -6.14 6.81 9.12
C SER A 108 -6.92 8.11 8.96
N LYS A 109 -7.63 8.50 10.02
CA LYS A 109 -8.21 9.84 10.12
C LYS A 109 -7.13 10.93 10.01
N TYR A 110 -5.94 10.67 10.60
CA TYR A 110 -4.81 11.58 10.53
C TYR A 110 -4.32 11.79 9.09
N CYS A 111 -4.11 10.71 8.33
CA CYS A 111 -3.73 10.82 6.93
C CYS A 111 -4.71 11.64 6.11
N LYS A 112 -6.01 11.35 6.24
CA LYS A 112 -7.04 12.13 5.56
C LYS A 112 -7.00 13.61 5.96
N SER A 113 -6.79 13.94 7.24
CA SER A 113 -6.71 15.33 7.70
C SER A 113 -5.49 16.08 7.12
N LYS A 114 -4.38 15.35 6.89
CA LYS A 114 -3.09 15.84 6.36
C LYS A 114 -2.85 15.49 4.89
N ALA A 115 -3.87 15.01 4.19
CA ALA A 115 -3.79 14.71 2.77
C ALA A 115 -3.52 15.98 1.95
N LEU A 116 -2.97 15.78 0.75
CA LEU A 116 -2.88 16.86 -0.24
C LEU A 116 -4.26 17.46 -0.44
N TYR A 117 -4.31 18.80 -0.47
CA TYR A 117 -5.56 19.54 -0.55
C TYR A 117 -6.43 19.07 -1.73
N THR A 118 -5.82 18.86 -2.89
CA THR A 118 -6.49 18.38 -4.10
C THR A 118 -7.08 16.99 -3.97
N GLU A 119 -6.54 16.14 -3.07
CA GLU A 119 -6.93 14.73 -2.94
C GLU A 119 -7.86 14.49 -1.74
N LYS A 120 -7.85 15.35 -0.74
CA LYS A 120 -8.52 15.15 0.56
C LYS A 120 -10.00 14.76 0.44
N LYS A 121 -10.76 15.41 -0.45
CA LYS A 121 -12.19 15.16 -0.66
C LYS A 121 -12.48 13.79 -1.29
N PHE A 122 -11.50 13.22 -1.99
CA PHE A 122 -11.61 11.94 -2.68
C PHE A 122 -11.15 10.75 -1.82
N ILE A 123 -10.67 10.99 -0.59
CA ILE A 123 -10.26 9.93 0.34
C ILE A 123 -11.44 9.55 1.23
N LYS A 124 -11.86 8.28 1.15
CA LYS A 124 -12.82 7.68 2.08
C LYS A 124 -12.08 7.04 3.26
N LEU A 125 -12.64 7.18 4.45
CA LEU A 125 -12.16 6.47 5.64
C LEU A 125 -12.79 5.07 5.65
N GLY A 126 -11.94 4.06 5.79
CA GLY A 126 -12.42 2.68 5.80
C GLY A 126 -11.28 1.68 5.79
N SER A 127 -11.63 0.42 5.94
CA SER A 127 -10.69 -0.69 5.91
C SER A 127 -10.83 -1.51 4.63
N CYS A 128 -9.70 -1.95 4.08
CA CYS A 128 -9.66 -2.71 2.83
C CYS A 128 -10.33 -4.10 2.89
N HIS A 129 -10.68 -4.59 4.09
CA HIS A 129 -11.46 -5.82 4.24
C HIS A 129 -12.98 -5.61 4.31
N ASN A 130 -13.44 -4.37 4.07
CA ASN A 130 -14.85 -3.99 3.95
C ASN A 130 -14.90 -2.69 3.13
N LEU A 131 -14.90 -2.81 1.80
CA LEU A 131 -14.81 -1.68 0.88
C LEU A 131 -16.19 -1.05 0.64
N PRO A 132 -16.38 0.26 0.91
CA PRO A 132 -17.66 0.94 0.76
C PRO A 132 -17.95 1.32 -0.70
N PHE A 133 -17.77 0.37 -1.62
CA PHE A 133 -17.94 0.58 -3.06
C PHE A 133 -18.81 -0.53 -3.69
N LYS A 134 -19.44 -0.21 -4.83
CA LYS A 134 -20.26 -1.16 -5.59
C LYS A 134 -19.40 -2.27 -6.21
N ASN A 135 -20.02 -3.42 -6.50
CA ASN A 135 -19.37 -4.49 -7.26
C ASN A 135 -18.98 -4.00 -8.66
N ASN A 136 -17.89 -4.53 -9.21
CA ASN A 136 -17.45 -4.28 -10.59
C ASN A 136 -17.38 -2.79 -10.95
N TYR A 137 -16.84 -1.97 -10.04
CA TYR A 137 -16.85 -0.52 -10.22
C TYR A 137 -15.55 0.04 -10.78
N PHE A 138 -14.37 -0.46 -10.30
CA PHE A 138 -13.08 0.11 -10.65
C PHE A 138 -12.41 -0.61 -11.80
N ASP A 139 -11.96 0.15 -12.79
CA ASP A 139 -11.15 -0.35 -13.90
C ASP A 139 -9.73 -0.71 -13.45
N PHE A 140 -9.22 -0.03 -12.41
CA PHE A 140 -7.93 -0.33 -11.81
C PHE A 140 -7.93 -0.12 -10.28
N ILE A 141 -7.34 -1.08 -9.58
CA ILE A 141 -7.14 -1.00 -8.13
C ILE A 141 -5.65 -1.17 -7.82
N VAL A 142 -5.10 -0.27 -7.02
CA VAL A 142 -3.74 -0.36 -6.52
C VAL A 142 -3.71 -0.44 -5.00
N SER A 143 -2.83 -1.29 -4.44
CA SER A 143 -2.59 -1.37 -2.99
C SER A 143 -1.11 -1.58 -2.71
N ILE A 144 -0.47 -0.57 -2.13
CA ILE A 144 0.97 -0.55 -1.91
C ILE A 144 1.29 -0.59 -0.42
N SER A 145 1.91 -1.70 0.03
CA SER A 145 2.36 -1.85 1.41
C SER A 145 1.25 -1.68 2.47
N THR A 146 0.03 -2.09 2.14
CA THR A 146 -1.16 -1.90 2.98
C THR A 146 -1.66 -3.22 3.55
N ILE A 147 -1.91 -4.23 2.71
CA ILE A 147 -2.62 -5.47 3.09
C ILE A 147 -1.87 -6.28 4.15
N HIS A 148 -0.54 -6.28 4.17
CA HIS A 148 0.26 -6.96 5.19
C HIS A 148 0.13 -6.32 6.60
N ASN A 149 -0.51 -5.16 6.73
CA ASN A 149 -0.83 -4.57 8.03
C ASN A 149 -2.09 -5.18 8.65
N LEU A 150 -2.86 -5.96 7.91
CA LEU A 150 -3.99 -6.73 8.43
C LEU A 150 -3.52 -7.96 9.20
N SER A 151 -4.36 -8.47 10.11
CA SER A 151 -4.18 -9.82 10.65
C SER A 151 -4.42 -10.88 9.57
N GLU A 152 -3.84 -12.06 9.72
CA GLU A 152 -3.97 -13.17 8.77
C GLU A 152 -5.43 -13.49 8.44
N LYS A 153 -6.32 -13.46 9.45
CA LYS A 153 -7.76 -13.69 9.28
C LYS A 153 -8.46 -12.64 8.40
N LYS A 154 -7.92 -11.41 8.30
CA LYS A 154 -8.51 -10.31 7.52
C LYS A 154 -7.92 -10.17 6.10
N ILE A 155 -6.77 -10.76 5.82
CA ILE A 155 -6.18 -10.75 4.47
C ILE A 155 -7.13 -11.37 3.44
N PRO A 156 -7.70 -12.57 3.68
CA PRO A 156 -8.68 -13.16 2.76
C PRO A 156 -9.86 -12.25 2.44
N LEU A 157 -10.39 -11.57 3.44
CA LEU A 157 -11.51 -10.65 3.25
C LEU A 157 -11.12 -9.48 2.37
N ALA A 158 -9.90 -8.93 2.56
CA ALA A 158 -9.41 -7.85 1.70
C ALA A 158 -9.22 -8.30 0.24
N LEU A 159 -8.72 -9.52 0.01
CA LEU A 159 -8.59 -10.06 -1.35
C LEU A 159 -9.96 -10.24 -2.02
N LYS A 160 -10.95 -10.80 -1.30
CA LYS A 160 -12.32 -10.93 -1.79
C LYS A 160 -12.96 -9.59 -2.10
N GLU A 161 -12.76 -8.58 -1.27
CA GLU A 161 -13.28 -7.24 -1.48
C GLU A 161 -12.66 -6.55 -2.70
N ILE A 162 -11.35 -6.72 -2.91
CA ILE A 162 -10.67 -6.21 -4.10
C ILE A 162 -11.26 -6.87 -5.36
N GLU A 163 -11.42 -8.20 -5.37
CA GLU A 163 -12.03 -8.90 -6.49
C GLU A 163 -13.49 -8.48 -6.71
N ARG A 164 -14.26 -8.26 -5.63
CA ARG A 164 -15.65 -7.83 -5.71
C ARG A 164 -15.84 -6.47 -6.37
N VAL A 165 -15.04 -5.48 -5.96
CA VAL A 165 -15.20 -4.10 -6.48
C VAL A 165 -14.44 -3.87 -7.78
N LYS A 166 -13.58 -4.79 -8.18
CA LYS A 166 -12.80 -4.74 -9.41
C LYS A 166 -13.66 -5.08 -10.62
N LYS A 167 -13.65 -4.22 -11.63
CA LYS A 167 -14.16 -4.48 -12.99
C LYS A 167 -13.02 -4.90 -13.93
N GLY A 168 -11.88 -4.25 -13.82
CA GLY A 168 -10.74 -4.45 -14.70
C GLY A 168 -9.56 -5.14 -14.01
N LYS A 169 -8.46 -4.42 -13.80
CA LYS A 169 -7.20 -4.94 -13.28
C LYS A 169 -6.90 -4.48 -11.84
N SER A 170 -6.02 -5.19 -11.16
CA SER A 170 -5.51 -4.75 -9.86
C SER A 170 -4.03 -5.08 -9.68
N PHE A 171 -3.37 -4.30 -8.84
CA PHE A 171 -1.97 -4.51 -8.48
C PHE A 171 -1.78 -4.39 -6.96
N ILE A 172 -1.24 -5.44 -6.35
CA ILE A 172 -0.94 -5.48 -4.92
C ILE A 172 0.57 -5.56 -4.71
N ARG A 173 1.10 -4.69 -3.86
CA ARG A 173 2.47 -4.83 -3.38
C ARG A 173 2.50 -5.05 -1.88
N VAL A 174 3.10 -6.18 -1.47
CA VAL A 174 3.26 -6.55 -0.07
C VAL A 174 4.73 -6.85 0.27
N LYS A 175 5.02 -6.97 1.55
CA LYS A 175 6.29 -7.53 2.03
C LYS A 175 6.14 -9.04 2.14
N GLY A 176 7.17 -9.78 1.69
CA GLY A 176 7.24 -11.22 1.84
C GLY A 176 8.70 -11.66 1.94
N TYR A 177 9.01 -12.69 2.73
CA TYR A 177 10.35 -13.23 2.90
C TYR A 177 10.50 -14.59 2.23
N LYS A 178 11.75 -14.94 1.87
CA LYS A 178 12.11 -16.23 1.28
C LYS A 178 12.77 -17.16 2.28
N ASN A 179 13.56 -16.62 3.21
CA ASN A 179 14.38 -17.35 4.16
C ASN A 179 14.35 -16.67 5.55
N TYR A 180 15.04 -17.27 6.50
CA TYR A 180 15.11 -16.81 7.89
C TYR A 180 15.71 -15.40 8.03
N GLU A 181 16.76 -15.08 7.30
CA GLU A 181 17.41 -13.78 7.38
C GLU A 181 16.50 -12.64 6.87
N GLU A 182 15.82 -12.89 5.76
CA GLU A 182 14.81 -11.95 5.25
C GLU A 182 13.64 -11.81 6.25
N LYS A 183 13.20 -12.91 6.89
CA LYS A 183 12.16 -12.86 7.92
C LYS A 183 12.59 -12.00 9.10
N LYS A 184 13.79 -12.23 9.63
CA LYS A 184 14.36 -11.44 10.73
C LYS A 184 14.38 -9.95 10.40
N PHE A 185 14.83 -9.59 9.20
CA PHE A 185 14.83 -8.21 8.75
C PHE A 185 13.40 -7.63 8.63
N ILE A 186 12.43 -8.38 8.10
CA ILE A 186 11.04 -7.94 8.00
C ILE A 186 10.44 -7.66 9.38
N ASP A 187 10.65 -8.56 10.35
CA ASP A 187 10.12 -8.43 11.70
C ASP A 187 10.66 -7.17 12.42
N GLN A 188 11.89 -6.78 12.07
CA GLN A 188 12.49 -5.52 12.54
C GLN A 188 11.93 -4.31 11.79
N TRP A 189 11.83 -4.40 10.46
CA TRP A 189 11.44 -3.29 9.61
C TRP A 189 9.95 -2.95 9.70
N ASN A 190 9.07 -3.95 9.72
CA ASN A 190 7.62 -3.76 9.68
C ASN A 190 7.03 -3.62 11.09
N ILE A 191 7.22 -2.47 11.71
CA ILE A 191 6.79 -2.24 13.11
C ILE A 191 5.28 -2.21 13.32
N VAL A 192 4.48 -2.04 12.25
CA VAL A 192 3.01 -1.98 12.32
C VAL A 192 2.33 -3.17 11.65
N ALA A 193 3.05 -3.98 10.90
CA ALA A 193 2.48 -5.16 10.24
C ALA A 193 1.98 -6.16 11.29
N LYS A 194 0.78 -6.69 11.06
CA LYS A 194 0.20 -7.78 11.86
C LYS A 194 0.43 -9.15 11.23
N SER A 195 0.89 -9.18 9.97
CA SER A 195 1.16 -10.40 9.22
C SER A 195 2.45 -10.25 8.41
N ASN A 196 3.51 -10.88 8.89
CA ASN A 196 4.77 -11.02 8.15
C ASN A 196 4.81 -12.43 7.55
N LEU A 197 4.33 -12.58 6.32
CA LEU A 197 4.21 -13.86 5.64
C LEU A 197 5.37 -14.10 4.67
N SER A 198 5.70 -15.38 4.44
CA SER A 198 6.63 -15.75 3.37
C SER A 198 6.02 -15.48 1.99
N ILE A 199 6.87 -15.37 0.97
CA ILE A 199 6.42 -15.27 -0.43
C ILE A 199 5.56 -16.47 -0.82
N LYS A 200 5.91 -17.67 -0.34
CA LYS A 200 5.12 -18.90 -0.57
C LYS A 200 3.72 -18.80 0.03
N MET A 201 3.61 -18.32 1.28
CA MET A 201 2.30 -18.12 1.93
C MET A 201 1.45 -17.07 1.20
N TRP A 202 2.04 -15.96 0.77
CA TRP A 202 1.32 -14.97 -0.04
C TRP A 202 0.80 -15.54 -1.35
N LYS A 203 1.64 -16.28 -2.09
CA LYS A 203 1.22 -16.95 -3.35
C LYS A 203 0.09 -17.94 -3.12
N ASN A 204 0.14 -18.69 -2.02
CA ASN A 204 -0.95 -19.60 -1.64
C ASN A 204 -2.23 -18.83 -1.34
N LEU A 205 -2.17 -17.73 -0.58
CA LEU A 205 -3.35 -16.89 -0.32
C LEU A 205 -3.95 -16.34 -1.60
N PHE A 206 -3.13 -15.80 -2.51
CA PHE A 206 -3.62 -15.32 -3.80
C PHE A 206 -4.33 -16.41 -4.60
N LYS A 207 -3.78 -17.63 -4.62
CA LYS A 207 -4.38 -18.79 -5.29
C LYS A 207 -5.69 -19.20 -4.61
N THR A 208 -5.66 -19.43 -3.29
CA THR A 208 -6.82 -19.93 -2.50
C THR A 208 -8.00 -19.00 -2.56
N TYR A 209 -7.76 -17.68 -2.58
CA TYR A 209 -8.83 -16.67 -2.63
C TYR A 209 -9.06 -16.10 -4.03
N SER A 210 -8.59 -16.83 -5.06
CA SER A 210 -8.82 -16.49 -6.47
C SER A 210 -8.48 -15.04 -6.83
N TYR A 211 -7.39 -14.49 -6.22
CA TYR A 211 -6.93 -13.17 -6.60
C TYR A 211 -6.35 -13.20 -8.01
N THR A 212 -7.02 -12.51 -8.94
CA THR A 212 -6.67 -12.52 -10.37
C THR A 212 -5.79 -11.34 -10.80
N GLY A 213 -5.51 -10.41 -9.87
CA GLY A 213 -4.66 -9.26 -10.14
C GLY A 213 -3.17 -9.59 -10.16
N ASP A 214 -2.39 -8.58 -10.48
CA ASP A 214 -0.93 -8.65 -10.45
C ASP A 214 -0.39 -8.30 -9.07
N TYR A 215 0.83 -8.75 -8.76
CA TYR A 215 1.46 -8.50 -7.47
C TYR A 215 2.98 -8.37 -7.55
N ASP A 216 3.56 -7.73 -6.54
CA ASP A 216 5.01 -7.63 -6.32
C ASP A 216 5.33 -7.81 -4.84
N PHE A 217 6.52 -8.37 -4.58
CA PHE A 217 7.08 -8.46 -3.23
C PHE A 217 8.16 -7.41 -3.03
N GLY A 218 7.96 -6.53 -2.03
CA GLY A 218 8.95 -5.52 -1.69
C GLY A 218 10.29 -6.13 -1.32
N LYS A 219 11.36 -5.71 -1.99
CA LYS A 219 12.75 -6.07 -1.62
C LYS A 219 13.19 -5.32 -0.36
N TYR A 220 14.13 -5.92 0.36
CA TYR A 220 14.77 -5.42 1.59
C TYR A 220 16.08 -4.72 1.31
#